data_8e4945f78db03a29fb0e8edcee1a78fa
#
_entry.id   8e4945f78db03a29fb0e8edcee1a78fa
#
_cell.length_a   1.000
_cell.length_b   1.000
_cell.length_c   1.000
_cell.angle_alpha   90.00
_cell.angle_beta   90.00
_cell.angle_gamma   90.00
#
_symmetry.space_group_name_H-M   'P 1'
#
loop_
_entity.id
_entity.type
_entity.pdbx_description
1 polymer ?
#
loop_
_entity_poly.entity_id
_entity_poly.type
_entity_poly.pdbx_seq_one_letter_code
_entity_poly.pdbx_strand_id
1 'polypeptide(L)'
;LWFFGLSGSGKSYASNYINKYIAKSFIIDGDEIRSNISFDLGYCLDDRKKQVKRIFGLATICINQGFFPLISTVYFDKKLTNNLRSIGINLIEIKRNSKIRRKIYRKKYKV
;
A
#
# COMPACT_ATOMS: atom_id res chain seq x y z
N LEU A 1 9.17 1.25 1.13
CA LEU A 1 8.33 2.22 0.43
C LEU A 1 6.85 1.93 0.67
N TRP A 2 6.09 2.95 0.93
CA TRP A 2 4.64 2.86 1.08
C TRP A 2 3.98 3.72 0.00
N PHE A 3 3.32 3.06 -0.94
CA PHE A 3 2.57 3.73 -2.00
C PHE A 3 1.11 3.84 -1.61
N PHE A 4 0.52 5.03 -1.74
CA PHE A 4 -0.92 5.20 -1.54
C PHE A 4 -1.52 6.02 -2.68
N GLY A 5 -2.81 5.82 -2.90
CA GLY A 5 -3.54 6.47 -3.99
C GLY A 5 -4.74 5.64 -4.41
N LEU A 6 -5.57 6.22 -5.27
CA LEU A 6 -6.78 5.58 -5.74
C LEU A 6 -6.49 4.33 -6.58
N SER A 7 -7.45 3.41 -6.62
CA SER A 7 -7.40 2.24 -7.50
C SER A 7 -7.11 2.65 -8.93
N GLY A 8 -6.22 1.92 -9.61
CA GLY A 8 -5.82 2.25 -10.98
C GLY A 8 -4.78 3.36 -11.10
N SER A 9 -4.22 3.84 -9.99
CA SER A 9 -3.17 4.87 -10.02
C SER A 9 -1.78 4.34 -10.36
N GLY A 10 -1.57 3.01 -10.31
CA GLY A 10 -0.30 2.39 -10.64
C GLY A 10 0.51 1.90 -9.45
N LYS A 11 -0.06 1.82 -8.25
CA LYS A 11 0.63 1.37 -7.03
C LYS A 11 1.20 -0.04 -7.17
N SER A 12 0.36 -1.00 -7.60
CA SER A 12 0.77 -2.39 -7.77
C SER A 12 1.84 -2.53 -8.83
N TYR A 13 1.73 -1.78 -9.91
CA TYR A 13 2.75 -1.75 -10.95
C TYR A 13 4.09 -1.31 -10.39
N ALA A 14 4.11 -0.21 -9.62
CA ALA A 14 5.32 0.33 -9.01
C ALA A 14 5.95 -0.69 -8.06
N SER A 15 5.15 -1.29 -7.17
CA SER A 15 5.63 -2.29 -6.22
C SER A 15 6.22 -3.52 -6.93
N ASN A 16 5.52 -4.04 -7.92
CA ASN A 16 5.98 -5.21 -8.68
C ASN A 16 7.26 -4.91 -9.46
N TYR A 17 7.36 -3.72 -10.02
CA TYR A 17 8.56 -3.30 -10.74
C TYR A 17 9.78 -3.25 -9.81
N ILE A 18 9.65 -2.60 -8.67
CA ILE A 18 10.74 -2.45 -7.70
C ILE A 18 11.12 -3.80 -7.09
N ASN A 19 10.15 -4.68 -6.85
CA ASN A 19 10.38 -6.00 -6.26
C ASN A 19 11.38 -6.84 -7.07
N LYS A 20 11.47 -6.61 -8.37
CA LYS A 20 12.43 -7.33 -9.25
C LYS A 20 13.89 -6.93 -8.99
N TYR A 21 14.12 -5.73 -8.47
CA TYR A 21 15.47 -5.15 -8.34
C TYR A 21 15.98 -5.10 -6.91
N ILE A 22 15.14 -5.33 -5.91
CA ILE A 22 15.53 -5.27 -4.50
C ILE A 22 15.45 -6.67 -3.89
N ALA A 23 16.61 -7.23 -3.53
CA ALA A 23 16.67 -8.49 -2.80
C ALA A 23 15.99 -8.33 -1.44
N LYS A 24 15.28 -9.39 -0.98
CA LYS A 24 14.56 -9.40 0.29
C LYS A 24 13.44 -8.35 0.36
N SER A 25 12.95 -7.88 -0.77
CA SER A 25 11.75 -7.05 -0.77
C SER A 25 10.51 -7.92 -0.56
N PHE A 26 9.51 -7.35 0.12
CA PHE A 26 8.30 -8.05 0.52
C PHE A 26 7.10 -7.16 0.17
N ILE A 27 6.22 -7.63 -0.70
CA ILE A 27 5.05 -6.86 -1.13
C ILE A 27 3.92 -7.06 -0.13
N ILE A 28 3.41 -5.93 0.39
CA ILE A 28 2.23 -5.88 1.27
C ILE A 28 1.15 -5.09 0.54
N ASP A 29 0.14 -5.79 0.02
CA ASP A 29 -0.98 -5.17 -0.67
C ASP A 29 -2.18 -5.06 0.27
N GLY A 30 -2.78 -3.88 0.36
CA GLY A 30 -3.91 -3.62 1.24
C GLY A 30 -5.09 -4.57 1.02
N ASP A 31 -5.40 -4.91 -0.23
CA ASP A 31 -6.49 -5.84 -0.54
C ASP A 31 -6.17 -7.26 -0.04
N GLU A 32 -4.94 -7.69 -0.19
CA GLU A 32 -4.49 -9.00 0.30
C GLU A 32 -4.53 -9.05 1.82
N ILE A 33 -4.16 -7.97 2.50
CA ILE A 33 -4.26 -7.88 3.97
C ILE A 33 -5.73 -7.94 4.40
N ARG A 34 -6.65 -7.28 3.68
CA ARG A 34 -8.08 -7.36 4.01
C ARG A 34 -8.63 -8.77 3.87
N SER A 35 -8.17 -9.51 2.86
CA SER A 35 -8.64 -10.87 2.61
C SER A 35 -8.11 -11.88 3.63
N ASN A 36 -6.89 -11.68 4.14
CA ASN A 36 -6.20 -12.68 4.93
C ASN A 36 -6.05 -12.34 6.42
N ILE A 37 -6.03 -11.06 6.76
CA ILE A 37 -5.77 -10.60 8.14
C ILE A 37 -6.91 -9.72 8.66
N SER A 38 -7.31 -8.73 7.87
CA SER A 38 -8.27 -7.69 8.29
C SER A 38 -9.66 -7.91 7.71
N PHE A 39 -10.10 -9.17 7.59
CA PHE A 39 -11.43 -9.50 7.10
C PHE A 39 -12.56 -9.00 8.01
N ASP A 40 -12.24 -8.60 9.24
CA ASP A 40 -13.17 -7.97 10.18
C ASP A 40 -13.39 -6.47 9.91
N LEU A 41 -12.58 -5.84 9.02
CA LEU A 41 -12.66 -4.40 8.76
C LEU A 41 -13.44 -4.10 7.49
N GLY A 42 -14.29 -3.06 7.56
CA GLY A 42 -14.95 -2.48 6.40
C GLY A 42 -14.16 -1.32 5.81
N TYR A 43 -14.89 -0.38 5.18
CA TYR A 43 -14.28 0.74 4.46
C TYR A 43 -14.61 2.10 5.08
N CYS A 44 -15.22 2.15 6.27
CA CYS A 44 -15.40 3.41 6.97
C CYS A 44 -14.05 3.98 7.40
N LEU A 45 -14.01 5.27 7.72
CA LEU A 45 -12.77 5.95 8.05
C LEU A 45 -12.04 5.29 9.22
N ASP A 46 -12.77 4.93 10.28
CA ASP A 46 -12.18 4.28 11.46
C ASP A 46 -11.54 2.95 11.10
N ASP A 47 -12.22 2.13 10.28
CA ASP A 47 -11.67 0.84 9.85
C ASP A 47 -10.46 1.01 8.94
N ARG A 48 -10.48 2.02 8.07
CA ARG A 48 -9.32 2.34 7.23
C ARG A 48 -8.12 2.75 8.06
N LYS A 49 -8.33 3.50 9.14
CA LYS A 49 -7.26 3.86 10.07
C LYS A 49 -6.70 2.64 10.81
N LYS A 50 -7.57 1.72 11.23
CA LYS A 50 -7.15 0.46 11.85
C LYS A 50 -6.32 -0.38 10.88
N GLN A 51 -6.74 -0.46 9.63
CA GLN A 51 -6.02 -1.19 8.59
C GLN A 51 -4.59 -0.64 8.41
N VAL A 52 -4.45 0.68 8.33
CA VAL A 52 -3.15 1.32 8.18
C VAL A 52 -2.24 1.00 9.37
N LYS A 53 -2.77 1.00 10.60
CA LYS A 53 -2.01 0.65 11.79
C LYS A 53 -1.55 -0.81 11.78
N ARG A 54 -2.41 -1.73 11.34
CA ARG A 54 -2.05 -3.16 11.23
C ARG A 54 -0.94 -3.36 10.19
N ILE A 55 -1.04 -2.69 9.06
CA ILE A 55 -0.02 -2.74 8.01
C ILE A 55 1.29 -2.12 8.50
N PHE A 56 1.22 -1.02 9.22
CA PHE A 56 2.39 -0.40 9.85
C PHE A 56 3.12 -1.38 10.77
N GLY A 57 2.37 -2.10 11.62
CA GLY A 57 2.94 -3.12 12.49
C GLY A 57 3.62 -4.24 11.72
N LEU A 58 2.97 -4.72 10.66
CA LEU A 58 3.56 -5.75 9.81
C LEU A 58 4.83 -5.26 9.12
N ALA A 59 4.83 -4.03 8.62
CA ALA A 59 6.01 -3.42 8.00
C ALA A 59 7.17 -3.32 8.99
N THR A 60 6.88 -2.96 10.24
CA THR A 60 7.88 -2.90 11.30
C THR A 60 8.52 -4.27 11.53
N ILE A 61 7.70 -5.32 11.60
CA ILE A 61 8.18 -6.70 11.76
C ILE A 61 9.07 -7.08 10.57
N CYS A 62 8.64 -6.77 9.34
CA CYS A 62 9.44 -7.05 8.14
C CYS A 62 10.82 -6.40 8.20
N ILE A 63 10.88 -5.12 8.58
CA ILE A 63 12.14 -4.39 8.70
C ILE A 63 13.05 -5.03 9.76
N ASN A 64 12.48 -5.40 10.90
CA ASN A 64 13.24 -6.04 11.98
C ASN A 64 13.82 -7.39 11.57
N GLN A 65 13.20 -8.06 10.59
CA GLN A 65 13.67 -9.34 10.07
C GLN A 65 14.62 -9.18 8.86
N GLY A 66 14.98 -7.95 8.51
CA GLY A 66 15.88 -7.67 7.40
C GLY A 66 15.24 -7.63 6.03
N PHE A 67 13.90 -7.53 5.97
CA PHE A 67 13.18 -7.42 4.71
C PHE A 67 12.86 -5.96 4.39
N PHE A 68 12.71 -5.66 3.10
CA PHE A 68 12.37 -4.34 2.61
C PHE A 68 10.89 -4.32 2.21
N PRO A 69 10.00 -3.67 2.98
CA PRO A 69 8.57 -3.69 2.66
C PRO A 69 8.22 -2.75 1.50
N LEU A 70 7.40 -3.25 0.58
CA LEU A 70 6.79 -2.50 -0.52
C LEU A 70 5.29 -2.55 -0.31
N ILE A 71 4.72 -1.46 0.20
CA ILE A 71 3.34 -1.42 0.68
C ILE A 71 2.47 -0.63 -0.30
N SER A 72 1.25 -1.11 -0.54
CA SER A 72 0.28 -0.43 -1.41
C SER A 72 -1.07 -0.36 -0.72
N THR A 73 -1.58 0.86 -0.51
CA THR A 73 -2.92 1.09 0.06
C THR A 73 -3.64 2.20 -0.70
N VAL A 74 -4.98 2.17 -0.67
CA VAL A 74 -5.78 3.28 -1.22
C VAL A 74 -5.73 4.48 -0.28
N TYR A 75 -5.83 4.25 1.02
CA TYR A 75 -5.87 5.27 2.06
C TYR A 75 -4.59 5.24 2.89
N PHE A 76 -4.15 6.41 3.33
CA PHE A 76 -3.09 6.56 4.31
C PHE A 76 -3.46 7.67 5.30
N ASP A 77 -3.22 7.43 6.59
CA ASP A 77 -3.42 8.43 7.63
C ASP A 77 -2.15 9.28 7.74
N LYS A 78 -2.21 10.52 7.24
CA LYS A 78 -1.06 11.43 7.21
C LYS A 78 -0.49 11.74 8.59
N LYS A 79 -1.25 11.53 9.66
CA LYS A 79 -0.76 11.68 11.03
C LYS A 79 0.36 10.69 11.37
N LEU A 80 0.46 9.59 10.64
CA LEU A 80 1.48 8.56 10.85
C LEU A 80 2.76 8.79 10.01
N THR A 81 2.85 9.88 9.26
CA THR A 81 4.00 10.13 8.37
C THR A 81 5.32 10.16 9.13
N ASN A 82 5.37 10.83 10.28
CA ASN A 82 6.59 10.88 11.07
C ASN A 82 6.97 9.51 11.65
N ASN A 83 5.98 8.70 12.00
CA ASN A 83 6.21 7.34 12.48
C ASN A 83 6.84 6.47 11.38
N LEU A 84 6.40 6.61 10.14
CA LEU A 84 7.02 5.90 9.01
C LEU A 84 8.47 6.31 8.82
N ARG A 85 8.75 7.60 8.87
CA ARG A 85 10.13 8.11 8.74
C ARG A 85 11.06 7.55 9.83
N SER A 86 10.54 7.40 11.04
CA SER A 86 11.34 6.87 12.16
C SER A 86 11.78 5.43 11.96
N ILE A 87 11.06 4.65 11.17
CA ILE A 87 11.42 3.27 10.83
C ILE A 87 12.00 3.16 9.41
N GLY A 88 12.28 4.27 8.74
CA GLY A 88 12.96 4.29 7.45
C GLY A 88 12.06 4.05 6.24
N ILE A 89 10.75 4.20 6.37
CA ILE A 89 9.82 4.04 5.25
C ILE A 89 9.48 5.40 4.64
N ASN A 90 9.62 5.53 3.33
CA ASN A 90 9.21 6.69 2.56
C ASN A 90 7.78 6.51 2.06
N LEU A 91 6.96 7.54 2.25
CA LEU A 91 5.58 7.57 1.78
C LEU A 91 5.52 8.24 0.41
N ILE A 92 4.90 7.56 -0.54
CA ILE A 92 4.78 8.04 -1.93
C ILE A 92 3.32 8.03 -2.34
N GLU A 93 2.78 9.20 -2.66
CA GLU A 93 1.44 9.30 -3.24
C GLU A 93 1.53 9.14 -4.75
N ILE A 94 0.78 8.20 -5.29
CA ILE A 94 0.72 7.98 -6.73
C ILE A 94 -0.59 8.54 -7.25
N LYS A 95 -0.49 9.51 -8.18
CA LYS A 95 -1.64 10.14 -8.81
C LYS A 95 -1.59 9.95 -10.31
N ARG A 96 -2.76 9.71 -10.90
CA ARG A 96 -2.95 9.78 -12.35
C ARG A 96 -4.19 10.61 -12.62
N ASN A 97 -4.25 11.29 -13.76
CA ASN A 97 -5.46 12.03 -14.10
C ASN A 97 -6.63 11.03 -14.26
N SER A 98 -7.85 11.50 -14.03
CA SER A 98 -9.04 10.65 -14.00
C SER A 98 -9.28 9.91 -15.32
N LYS A 99 -8.92 10.48 -16.46
CA LYS A 99 -9.06 9.85 -17.77
C LYS A 99 -8.16 8.61 -17.89
N ILE A 100 -6.90 8.72 -17.47
CA ILE A 100 -5.95 7.60 -17.50
C ILE A 100 -6.39 6.51 -16.53
N ARG A 101 -6.80 6.87 -15.30
CA ARG A 101 -7.28 5.90 -14.31
C ARG A 101 -8.48 5.11 -14.82
N ARG A 102 -9.46 5.79 -15.44
CA ARG A 102 -10.65 5.12 -16.01
C ARG A 102 -10.29 4.15 -17.11
N LYS A 103 -9.34 4.52 -17.98
CA LYS A 103 -8.86 3.65 -19.05
C LYS A 103 -8.19 2.38 -18.47
N ILE A 104 -7.35 2.52 -17.47
CA ILE A 104 -6.69 1.38 -16.80
C ILE A 104 -7.72 0.50 -16.10
N TYR A 105 -8.68 1.10 -15.41
CA TYR A 105 -9.75 0.38 -14.74
C TYR A 105 -10.56 -0.47 -15.73
N ARG A 106 -10.98 0.12 -16.85
CA ARG A 106 -11.74 -0.59 -17.88
C ARG A 106 -10.97 -1.78 -18.44
N LYS A 107 -9.67 -1.59 -18.72
CA LYS A 107 -8.81 -2.65 -19.24
C LYS A 107 -8.70 -3.80 -18.23
N LYS A 108 -8.49 -3.49 -16.95
CA LYS A 108 -8.30 -4.48 -15.89
C LYS A 108 -9.58 -5.26 -15.58
N TYR A 109 -10.72 -4.59 -15.56
CA TYR A 109 -12.00 -5.18 -15.13
C TYR A 109 -12.96 -5.45 -16.30
N LYS A 110 -12.55 -5.21 -17.53
CA LYS A 110 -13.36 -5.45 -18.75
C LYS A 110 -14.70 -4.69 -18.73
N VAL A 111 -14.69 -3.46 -18.22
CA VAL A 111 -15.88 -2.61 -18.15
C VAL A 111 -15.96 -1.69 -19.35
#